data_cd750f175626df404b0855d0fdf3d90b
#
_entry.id   cd750f175626df404b0855d0fdf3d90b
#
_cell.length_a   1.000
_cell.length_b   1.000
_cell.length_c   1.000
_cell.angle_alpha   90.00
_cell.angle_beta   90.00
_cell.angle_gamma   90.00
#
_symmetry.space_group_name_H-M   'P 1'
#
loop_
_entity.id
_entity.type
_entity.pdbx_description
1 polymer ?
#
loop_
_entity_poly.entity_id
_entity_poly.type
_entity_poly.pdbx_seq_one_letter_code
_entity_poly.pdbx_strand_id
1 'polypeptide(L)'
;MRRRTMLLSCTTVALALGATACGGGDPVTTAGGGDKPLSGQTVSVAGSWSGAEQKNFQKVLDAFSAKTGAKTQFTSTGDNVSTVVGSKIEGGNAPDVALVPQVGVLQQFAKKGWLKPLSASANQAVDTNYADVWKSYGSVDGSLYGLYFKAAHKSTVWYSPAALEQAGVKPPKTYKEMLASARAVSDSGLSAFAVAGEDGWTLTDWFENIYLSQAGPEKYDQLAAHEIKWTDPSVVKALTTLGALFNEKGLIAGGQKGALGTDFPGSVEQVFGPDPEAGMVYEGDFVAGVAKDQFGRTIGEDAEFFPFPAVDSGRAPVVSGGDAAVVLKDGGNQKGAMALVEFLATPEAAGVWAEAGGFVSPNTKLDLAKYGDDTTRRIAQSLIDAGDSARFDMSDQAPAAFGGTKGTGEWKLLQDFLRDPSDPEATAGRLEAAAAKAYQG
;
A
#
# COMPACT_ATOMS: atom_id res chain seq x y z
N MET A 1 -65.27 9.47 15.27
CA MET A 1 -65.99 9.60 16.56
C MET A 1 -65.00 9.63 17.71
N ARG A 2 -65.18 10.60 18.59
CA ARG A 2 -64.63 10.88 19.93
C ARG A 2 -63.21 11.42 20.02
N ARG A 3 -63.21 12.77 20.07
CA ARG A 3 -62.25 13.66 20.77
C ARG A 3 -62.22 13.35 22.27
N ARG A 4 -61.09 13.52 22.92
CA ARG A 4 -61.01 14.04 24.29
C ARG A 4 -59.71 14.82 24.49
N THR A 5 -59.95 16.10 24.74
CA THR A 5 -59.09 17.15 25.28
C THR A 5 -59.10 17.14 26.80
N MET A 6 -57.96 17.48 27.46
CA MET A 6 -57.90 18.11 28.80
C MET A 6 -56.42 18.43 29.05
N LEU A 7 -56.03 19.69 29.04
CA LEU A 7 -56.13 20.81 30.05
C LEU A 7 -55.04 20.77 31.11
N LEU A 8 -54.20 21.80 30.98
CA LEU A 8 -53.43 22.65 31.91
C LEU A 8 -53.41 22.29 33.41
N SER A 9 -52.19 22.44 34.02
CA SER A 9 -52.06 23.21 35.27
C SER A 9 -50.63 23.74 35.41
N CYS A 10 -50.52 25.05 35.47
CA CYS A 10 -49.37 25.82 35.94
C CYS A 10 -49.28 25.78 37.48
N THR A 11 -48.08 25.66 38.04
CA THR A 11 -47.85 26.13 39.40
C THR A 11 -46.44 26.75 39.49
N THR A 12 -46.46 28.03 39.64
CA THR A 12 -45.33 28.91 40.10
C THR A 12 -45.26 28.88 41.61
N VAL A 13 -44.05 28.73 42.21
CA VAL A 13 -43.76 29.22 43.56
C VAL A 13 -42.33 29.73 43.63
N ALA A 14 -42.18 30.79 44.38
CA ALA A 14 -41.20 31.81 44.44
C ALA A 14 -39.94 31.55 45.27
N LEU A 15 -39.02 32.50 45.10
CA LEU A 15 -37.79 32.82 45.79
C LEU A 15 -37.69 32.50 47.28
N ALA A 16 -36.47 32.11 47.68
CA ALA A 16 -35.91 32.50 48.98
C ALA A 16 -34.39 32.74 48.83
N LEU A 17 -33.98 33.94 49.08
CA LEU A 17 -32.57 34.36 49.33
C LEU A 17 -32.14 33.89 50.71
N GLY A 18 -30.92 33.37 50.81
CA GLY A 18 -30.23 33.10 52.06
C GLY A 18 -28.73 33.32 51.89
N ALA A 19 -28.21 34.38 52.49
CA ALA A 19 -26.81 34.80 52.48
C ALA A 19 -26.02 34.16 53.65
N THR A 20 -24.69 34.09 53.41
CA THR A 20 -23.54 34.06 54.37
C THR A 20 -23.19 32.73 55.06
N ALA A 21 -21.96 32.25 54.69
CA ALA A 21 -20.87 32.09 55.70
C ALA A 21 -19.54 31.80 54.97
N CYS A 22 -18.52 32.59 55.31
CA CYS A 22 -17.11 32.36 54.96
C CYS A 22 -16.59 31.09 55.58
N GLY A 23 -15.90 30.26 54.74
CA GLY A 23 -15.06 29.16 55.19
C GLY A 23 -13.96 28.99 54.14
N GLY A 24 -12.71 29.39 54.50
CA GLY A 24 -11.52 29.21 53.64
C GLY A 24 -11.27 27.73 53.41
N GLY A 25 -11.28 27.36 52.15
CA GLY A 25 -10.77 26.10 51.62
C GLY A 25 -9.95 26.47 50.40
N ASP A 26 -8.66 26.09 50.42
CA ASP A 26 -7.76 26.25 49.27
C ASP A 26 -8.42 25.78 47.99
N PRO A 27 -8.27 26.51 46.89
CA PRO A 27 -8.73 25.98 45.59
C PRO A 27 -7.87 24.78 45.25
N VAL A 28 -8.46 23.59 45.35
CA VAL A 28 -7.94 22.42 44.62
C VAL A 28 -7.93 22.84 43.16
N THR A 29 -6.76 23.28 42.69
CA THR A 29 -6.48 23.38 41.28
C THR A 29 -6.61 21.95 40.72
N THR A 30 -7.80 21.61 40.26
CA THR A 30 -7.94 20.55 39.24
C THR A 30 -6.99 20.98 38.13
N ALA A 31 -5.88 20.23 37.99
CA ALA A 31 -4.99 20.37 36.87
C ALA A 31 -5.86 20.30 35.61
N GLY A 32 -6.05 21.46 34.99
CA GLY A 32 -6.80 21.59 33.75
C GLY A 32 -6.08 20.74 32.73
N GLY A 33 -6.69 19.64 32.34
CA GLY A 33 -6.39 19.00 31.07
C GLY A 33 -6.73 20.02 30.00
N GLY A 34 -5.75 20.83 29.57
CA GLY A 34 -5.94 21.77 28.47
C GLY A 34 -6.49 21.00 27.27
N ASP A 35 -7.54 21.55 26.69
CA ASP A 35 -8.11 20.93 25.46
C ASP A 35 -7.00 20.68 24.45
N LYS A 36 -6.88 19.44 23.98
CA LYS A 36 -5.91 19.08 22.94
C LYS A 36 -6.21 19.88 21.67
N PRO A 37 -5.20 20.17 20.82
CA PRO A 37 -5.30 21.17 19.75
C PRO A 37 -6.39 20.92 18.71
N LEU A 38 -6.90 19.67 18.60
CA LEU A 38 -7.95 19.28 17.66
C LEU A 38 -9.15 18.61 18.35
N SER A 39 -9.34 18.86 19.67
CA SER A 39 -10.50 18.34 20.42
C SER A 39 -11.81 18.71 19.73
N GLY A 40 -12.71 17.72 19.59
CA GLY A 40 -14.01 17.90 18.95
C GLY A 40 -14.00 17.87 17.42
N GLN A 41 -12.85 17.80 16.77
CA GLN A 41 -12.73 17.70 15.33
C GLN A 41 -12.68 16.23 14.87
N THR A 42 -13.18 15.97 13.66
CA THR A 42 -13.07 14.67 12.98
C THR A 42 -12.24 14.85 11.72
N VAL A 43 -11.33 13.92 11.44
CA VAL A 43 -10.55 13.84 10.21
C VAL A 43 -10.96 12.57 9.48
N SER A 44 -11.51 12.74 8.27
CA SER A 44 -11.89 11.65 7.37
C SER A 44 -10.72 11.25 6.48
N VAL A 45 -10.44 9.96 6.40
CA VAL A 45 -9.32 9.39 5.64
C VAL A 45 -9.85 8.31 4.70
N ALA A 46 -9.44 8.33 3.43
CA ALA A 46 -9.75 7.28 2.47
C ALA A 46 -8.45 6.64 1.95
N GLY A 47 -8.43 5.32 1.80
CA GLY A 47 -7.26 4.58 1.28
C GLY A 47 -7.64 3.18 0.85
N SER A 48 -6.72 2.45 0.20
CA SER A 48 -6.97 1.13 -0.35
C SER A 48 -7.15 0.03 0.70
N TRP A 49 -6.53 0.16 1.85
CA TRP A 49 -6.35 -0.92 2.81
C TRP A 49 -7.65 -1.42 3.44
N SER A 50 -7.69 -2.73 3.65
CA SER A 50 -8.74 -3.45 4.39
C SER A 50 -8.08 -4.49 5.32
N GLY A 51 -8.87 -5.22 6.10
CA GLY A 51 -8.38 -6.33 6.91
C GLY A 51 -7.24 -5.95 7.87
N ALA A 52 -6.11 -6.65 7.76
CA ALA A 52 -4.94 -6.50 8.62
C ALA A 52 -4.25 -5.13 8.46
N GLU A 53 -4.03 -4.67 7.22
CA GLU A 53 -3.39 -3.39 6.97
C GLU A 53 -4.21 -2.23 7.52
N GLN A 54 -5.54 -2.24 7.31
CA GLN A 54 -6.43 -1.25 7.89
C GLN A 54 -6.36 -1.23 9.41
N LYS A 55 -6.33 -2.41 10.06
CA LYS A 55 -6.21 -2.51 11.53
C LYS A 55 -4.88 -1.94 12.04
N ASN A 56 -3.79 -2.19 11.32
CA ASN A 56 -2.47 -1.67 11.69
C ASN A 56 -2.38 -0.16 11.48
N PHE A 57 -2.93 0.36 10.39
CA PHE A 57 -3.03 1.79 10.19
C PHE A 57 -3.97 2.47 11.21
N GLN A 58 -5.03 1.79 11.66
CA GLN A 58 -5.89 2.32 12.72
C GLN A 58 -5.12 2.58 14.02
N LYS A 59 -4.11 1.76 14.36
CA LYS A 59 -3.23 2.03 15.52
C LYS A 59 -2.47 3.36 15.36
N VAL A 60 -2.04 3.71 14.14
CA VAL A 60 -1.39 5.00 13.84
C VAL A 60 -2.40 6.15 14.00
N LEU A 61 -3.62 5.98 13.49
CA LEU A 61 -4.70 6.96 13.66
C LEU A 61 -5.11 7.14 15.13
N ASP A 62 -5.10 6.07 15.92
CA ASP A 62 -5.38 6.10 17.35
C ASP A 62 -4.28 6.86 18.11
N ALA A 63 -3.00 6.68 17.74
CA ALA A 63 -1.89 7.45 18.28
C ALA A 63 -2.01 8.95 17.95
N PHE A 64 -2.38 9.29 16.72
CA PHE A 64 -2.70 10.67 16.34
C PHE A 64 -3.85 11.24 17.17
N SER A 65 -4.93 10.46 17.33
CA SER A 65 -6.10 10.86 18.14
C SER A 65 -5.73 11.05 19.61
N ALA A 66 -4.92 10.16 20.16
CA ALA A 66 -4.42 10.28 21.53
C ALA A 66 -3.57 11.56 21.73
N LYS A 67 -2.78 11.94 20.74
CA LYS A 67 -1.90 13.12 20.78
C LYS A 67 -2.68 14.43 20.61
N THR A 68 -3.63 14.45 19.68
CA THR A 68 -4.27 15.71 19.21
C THR A 68 -5.67 15.94 19.75
N GLY A 69 -6.37 14.90 20.21
CA GLY A 69 -7.78 14.95 20.60
C GLY A 69 -8.76 14.88 19.41
N ALA A 70 -8.28 14.80 18.16
CA ALA A 70 -9.12 14.57 17.00
C ALA A 70 -9.70 13.16 17.01
N LYS A 71 -10.88 12.98 16.43
CA LYS A 71 -11.39 11.68 15.99
C LYS A 71 -10.93 11.42 14.56
N THR A 72 -10.67 10.18 14.21
CA THR A 72 -10.35 9.78 12.84
C THR A 72 -11.39 8.82 12.32
N GLN A 73 -11.68 8.89 11.03
CA GLN A 73 -12.63 8.00 10.36
C GLN A 73 -12.01 7.51 9.07
N PHE A 74 -11.61 6.24 9.04
CA PHE A 74 -11.05 5.60 7.86
C PHE A 74 -12.15 4.92 7.02
N THR A 75 -12.03 5.05 5.69
CA THR A 75 -12.90 4.38 4.72
C THR A 75 -12.02 3.69 3.68
N SER A 76 -12.16 2.39 3.55
CA SER A 76 -11.49 1.64 2.49
C SER A 76 -12.13 1.93 1.13
N THR A 77 -11.30 2.10 0.11
CA THR A 77 -11.69 2.23 -1.30
C THR A 77 -11.44 0.94 -2.09
N GLY A 78 -10.75 -0.05 -1.46
CA GLY A 78 -10.10 -1.12 -2.20
C GLY A 78 -9.13 -0.54 -3.24
N ASP A 79 -8.77 -1.30 -4.26
CA ASP A 79 -7.81 -0.89 -5.30
C ASP A 79 -8.33 0.22 -6.24
N ASN A 80 -9.54 0.72 -6.00
CA ASN A 80 -10.15 1.76 -6.83
C ASN A 80 -9.94 3.18 -6.29
N VAL A 81 -8.80 3.47 -5.64
CA VAL A 81 -8.51 4.78 -5.01
C VAL A 81 -8.78 5.93 -5.98
N SER A 82 -8.22 5.88 -7.18
CA SER A 82 -8.38 6.92 -8.21
C SER A 82 -9.85 7.21 -8.52
N THR A 83 -10.63 6.17 -8.79
CA THR A 83 -12.05 6.28 -9.18
C THR A 83 -12.92 6.71 -8.00
N VAL A 84 -12.75 6.06 -6.83
CA VAL A 84 -13.61 6.31 -5.66
C VAL A 84 -13.36 7.69 -5.08
N VAL A 85 -12.09 8.07 -4.90
CA VAL A 85 -11.74 9.40 -4.37
C VAL A 85 -12.12 10.48 -5.37
N GLY A 86 -11.83 10.27 -6.68
CA GLY A 86 -12.23 11.19 -7.74
C GLY A 86 -13.75 11.45 -7.75
N SER A 87 -14.56 10.39 -7.71
CA SER A 87 -16.03 10.51 -7.67
C SER A 87 -16.53 11.23 -6.41
N LYS A 88 -15.89 11.00 -5.25
CA LYS A 88 -16.24 11.72 -4.01
C LYS A 88 -15.92 13.20 -4.11
N ILE A 89 -14.81 13.59 -4.71
CA ILE A 89 -14.43 15.00 -4.95
C ILE A 89 -15.45 15.66 -5.87
N GLU A 90 -15.75 15.05 -7.01
CA GLU A 90 -16.72 15.56 -7.99
C GLU A 90 -18.14 15.64 -7.42
N GLY A 91 -18.50 14.73 -6.52
CA GLY A 91 -19.78 14.72 -5.79
C GLY A 91 -19.86 15.68 -4.60
N GLY A 92 -18.81 16.47 -4.30
CA GLY A 92 -18.77 17.41 -3.18
C GLY A 92 -18.66 16.74 -1.79
N ASN A 93 -18.20 15.49 -1.72
CA ASN A 93 -18.03 14.70 -0.51
C ASN A 93 -16.58 14.21 -0.36
N ALA A 94 -15.62 15.08 -0.68
CA ALA A 94 -14.19 14.76 -0.59
C ALA A 94 -13.81 14.36 0.85
N PRO A 95 -13.01 13.30 1.06
CA PRO A 95 -12.38 13.08 2.37
C PRO A 95 -11.37 14.20 2.68
N ASP A 96 -10.96 14.32 3.92
CA ASP A 96 -9.95 15.30 4.31
C ASP A 96 -8.55 14.89 3.83
N VAL A 97 -8.25 13.60 3.94
CA VAL A 97 -6.99 12.97 3.52
C VAL A 97 -7.31 11.78 2.63
N ALA A 98 -6.56 11.61 1.55
CA ALA A 98 -6.51 10.36 0.80
C ALA A 98 -5.12 9.75 0.88
N LEU A 99 -5.07 8.41 0.90
CA LEU A 99 -3.84 7.64 0.81
C LEU A 99 -3.74 7.10 -0.61
N VAL A 100 -2.75 7.55 -1.34
CA VAL A 100 -2.60 7.30 -2.78
C VAL A 100 -1.29 6.56 -3.01
N PRO A 101 -1.31 5.29 -3.43
CA PRO A 101 -0.08 4.58 -3.76
C PRO A 101 0.55 5.09 -5.06
N GLN A 102 -0.25 5.38 -6.09
CA GLN A 102 0.25 5.72 -7.42
C GLN A 102 0.70 7.17 -7.54
N VAL A 103 1.95 7.39 -7.95
CA VAL A 103 2.53 8.71 -8.32
C VAL A 103 1.70 9.35 -9.43
N GLY A 104 1.31 8.57 -10.46
CA GLY A 104 0.52 9.07 -11.58
C GLY A 104 -0.87 9.57 -11.16
N VAL A 105 -1.52 8.92 -10.19
CA VAL A 105 -2.81 9.37 -9.62
C VAL A 105 -2.62 10.66 -8.81
N LEU A 106 -1.59 10.73 -7.98
CA LEU A 106 -1.24 11.95 -7.23
C LEU A 106 -1.03 13.13 -8.18
N GLN A 107 -0.23 12.93 -9.23
CA GLN A 107 0.02 13.96 -10.24
C GLN A 107 -1.26 14.39 -10.95
N GLN A 108 -2.12 13.45 -11.33
CA GLN A 108 -3.42 13.75 -11.93
C GLN A 108 -4.29 14.60 -11.00
N PHE A 109 -4.38 14.23 -9.73
CA PHE A 109 -5.18 14.97 -8.73
C PHE A 109 -4.62 16.38 -8.50
N ALA A 110 -3.30 16.53 -8.41
CA ALA A 110 -2.64 17.83 -8.29
C ALA A 110 -2.90 18.71 -9.51
N LYS A 111 -2.72 18.19 -10.72
CA LYS A 111 -2.98 18.94 -11.98
C LYS A 111 -4.45 19.34 -12.14
N LYS A 112 -5.39 18.53 -11.65
CA LYS A 112 -6.82 18.89 -11.58
C LYS A 112 -7.13 19.94 -10.49
N GLY A 113 -6.17 20.33 -9.67
CA GLY A 113 -6.36 21.27 -8.57
C GLY A 113 -7.18 20.72 -7.40
N TRP A 114 -7.24 19.40 -7.26
CA TRP A 114 -7.97 18.72 -6.20
C TRP A 114 -7.17 18.59 -4.89
N LEU A 115 -5.85 18.74 -4.97
CA LEU A 115 -4.96 18.65 -3.83
C LEU A 115 -4.55 20.03 -3.32
N LYS A 116 -4.20 20.08 -2.06
CA LYS A 116 -3.60 21.22 -1.41
C LYS A 116 -2.10 20.98 -1.23
N PRO A 117 -1.22 21.93 -1.57
CA PRO A 117 0.18 21.82 -1.23
C PRO A 117 0.36 21.59 0.28
N LEU A 118 1.30 20.75 0.65
CA LEU A 118 1.61 20.47 2.04
C LEU A 118 2.21 21.71 2.74
N SER A 119 2.01 21.81 4.05
CA SER A 119 2.49 22.92 4.86
C SER A 119 4.02 23.04 4.85
N ALA A 120 4.52 24.21 5.27
CA ALA A 120 5.96 24.41 5.44
C ALA A 120 6.56 23.44 6.48
N SER A 121 5.82 23.13 7.55
CA SER A 121 6.23 22.16 8.56
C SER A 121 6.28 20.73 8.02
N ALA A 122 5.31 20.32 7.20
CA ALA A 122 5.36 19.02 6.52
C ALA A 122 6.54 18.93 5.54
N ASN A 123 6.78 19.97 4.75
CA ASN A 123 7.95 20.05 3.87
C ASN A 123 9.27 19.93 4.65
N GLN A 124 9.41 20.65 5.75
CA GLN A 124 10.60 20.57 6.60
C GLN A 124 10.79 19.18 7.22
N ALA A 125 9.70 18.52 7.62
CA ALA A 125 9.75 17.15 8.15
C ALA A 125 10.21 16.17 7.07
N VAL A 126 9.74 16.32 5.81
CA VAL A 126 10.20 15.52 4.68
C VAL A 126 11.68 15.77 4.42
N ASP A 127 12.14 17.02 4.33
CA ASP A 127 13.54 17.36 4.09
C ASP A 127 14.49 16.82 5.17
N THR A 128 13.98 16.64 6.39
CA THR A 128 14.78 16.16 7.53
C THR A 128 14.78 14.65 7.67
N ASN A 129 13.67 14.00 7.33
CA ASN A 129 13.42 12.62 7.71
C ASN A 129 13.41 11.64 6.51
N TYR A 130 13.39 12.13 5.27
CA TYR A 130 13.25 11.28 4.08
C TYR A 130 14.39 11.54 3.09
N ALA A 131 14.73 10.55 2.28
CA ALA A 131 15.62 10.75 1.14
C ALA A 131 14.89 11.56 0.04
N ASP A 132 15.67 12.33 -0.75
CA ASP A 132 15.15 13.25 -1.78
C ASP A 132 14.23 12.56 -2.80
N VAL A 133 14.48 11.30 -3.10
CA VAL A 133 13.66 10.51 -4.04
C VAL A 133 12.20 10.42 -3.59
N TRP A 134 11.93 10.23 -2.29
CA TRP A 134 10.57 10.17 -1.76
C TRP A 134 9.85 11.51 -1.86
N LYS A 135 10.61 12.62 -1.68
CA LYS A 135 10.07 13.96 -1.92
C LYS A 135 9.72 14.19 -3.37
N SER A 136 10.54 13.68 -4.30
CA SER A 136 10.31 13.83 -5.74
C SER A 136 9.01 13.17 -6.19
N TYR A 137 8.68 11.97 -5.68
CA TYR A 137 7.43 11.27 -6.00
C TYR A 137 6.18 12.02 -5.51
N GLY A 138 6.27 12.73 -4.39
CA GLY A 138 5.18 13.54 -3.85
C GLY A 138 5.05 14.95 -4.44
N SER A 139 5.97 15.36 -5.33
CA SER A 139 6.07 16.72 -5.85
C SER A 139 5.51 16.86 -7.27
N VAL A 140 4.80 17.95 -7.52
CA VAL A 140 4.30 18.35 -8.85
C VAL A 140 4.59 19.83 -9.05
N ASP A 141 5.22 20.19 -10.16
CA ASP A 141 5.58 21.56 -10.51
C ASP A 141 6.30 22.33 -9.38
N GLY A 142 7.22 21.63 -8.70
CA GLY A 142 8.03 22.20 -7.61
C GLY A 142 7.33 22.35 -6.27
N SER A 143 6.07 21.93 -6.14
CA SER A 143 5.31 21.94 -4.88
C SER A 143 5.08 20.50 -4.38
N LEU A 144 5.25 20.27 -3.07
CA LEU A 144 4.98 18.99 -2.43
C LEU A 144 3.48 18.85 -2.14
N TYR A 145 2.83 17.85 -2.72
CA TYR A 145 1.41 17.55 -2.53
C TYR A 145 1.17 16.27 -1.74
N GLY A 146 2.11 15.34 -1.74
CA GLY A 146 2.00 14.06 -1.06
C GLY A 146 3.21 13.74 -0.19
N LEU A 147 2.95 13.18 0.98
CA LEU A 147 3.95 12.59 1.85
C LEU A 147 3.93 11.07 1.66
N TYR A 148 4.95 10.50 1.05
CA TYR A 148 5.16 9.04 1.06
C TYR A 148 5.61 8.62 2.45
N PHE A 149 4.71 8.15 3.29
CA PHE A 149 4.99 7.77 4.68
C PHE A 149 5.13 6.26 4.89
N LYS A 150 4.66 5.47 3.93
CA LYS A 150 4.83 4.02 3.84
C LYS A 150 5.60 3.70 2.56
N ALA A 151 6.64 2.91 2.66
CA ALA A 151 7.31 2.26 1.54
C ALA A 151 6.82 0.82 1.42
N ALA A 152 7.07 0.22 0.26
CA ALA A 152 6.90 -1.21 0.05
C ALA A 152 8.16 -1.77 -0.62
N HIS A 153 8.59 -2.95 -0.22
CA HIS A 153 9.63 -3.73 -0.90
C HIS A 153 8.95 -4.83 -1.71
N LYS A 154 8.73 -4.57 -3.01
CA LYS A 154 7.96 -5.43 -3.91
C LYS A 154 8.83 -6.48 -4.65
N SER A 155 9.92 -6.92 -4.02
CA SER A 155 10.80 -7.96 -4.57
C SER A 155 11.04 -9.08 -3.55
N THR A 156 9.96 -9.51 -2.87
CA THR A 156 10.01 -10.57 -1.87
C THR A 156 9.17 -11.77 -2.31
N VAL A 157 9.73 -12.96 -2.25
CA VAL A 157 8.98 -14.20 -2.43
C VAL A 157 8.80 -14.84 -1.06
N TRP A 158 7.56 -14.81 -0.59
CA TRP A 158 7.19 -15.42 0.69
C TRP A 158 6.90 -16.89 0.54
N TYR A 159 7.25 -17.69 1.51
CA TYR A 159 7.06 -19.12 1.46
C TYR A 159 6.74 -19.73 2.83
N SER A 160 6.06 -20.86 2.82
CA SER A 160 5.90 -21.73 3.97
C SER A 160 7.16 -22.59 4.12
N PRO A 161 7.94 -22.47 5.21
CA PRO A 161 9.08 -23.35 5.46
C PRO A 161 8.69 -24.84 5.44
N ALA A 162 7.53 -25.19 5.96
CA ALA A 162 7.01 -26.55 5.94
C ALA A 162 6.77 -27.08 4.51
N ALA A 163 6.28 -26.23 3.58
CA ALA A 163 6.04 -26.63 2.19
C ALA A 163 7.36 -26.89 1.44
N LEU A 164 8.40 -26.06 1.68
CA LEU A 164 9.72 -26.27 1.09
C LEU A 164 10.41 -27.52 1.68
N GLU A 165 10.27 -27.75 2.98
CA GLU A 165 10.78 -28.96 3.65
C GLU A 165 10.10 -30.21 3.10
N GLN A 166 8.78 -30.20 2.96
CA GLN A 166 8.02 -31.30 2.36
C GLN A 166 8.49 -31.62 0.93
N ALA A 167 8.80 -30.58 0.14
CA ALA A 167 9.34 -30.73 -1.21
C ALA A 167 10.84 -31.09 -1.25
N GLY A 168 11.53 -31.09 -0.10
CA GLY A 168 12.95 -31.39 0.01
C GLY A 168 13.86 -30.32 -0.61
N VAL A 169 13.39 -29.06 -0.67
CA VAL A 169 14.13 -27.94 -1.26
C VAL A 169 14.44 -26.85 -0.24
N LYS A 170 15.37 -25.99 -0.60
CA LYS A 170 15.75 -24.80 0.20
C LYS A 170 15.37 -23.53 -0.57
N PRO A 171 15.29 -22.38 0.10
CA PRO A 171 15.10 -21.09 -0.55
C PRO A 171 16.11 -20.89 -1.70
N PRO A 172 15.64 -20.61 -2.93
CA PRO A 172 16.48 -20.51 -4.11
C PRO A 172 17.28 -19.20 -4.13
N LYS A 173 18.42 -19.20 -4.82
CA LYS A 173 19.28 -18.02 -5.00
C LYS A 173 19.24 -17.48 -6.44
N THR A 174 18.80 -18.26 -7.37
CA THR A 174 18.69 -17.90 -8.80
C THR A 174 17.30 -18.19 -9.30
N TYR A 175 16.87 -17.52 -10.36
CA TYR A 175 15.56 -17.75 -11.00
C TYR A 175 15.41 -19.20 -11.49
N LYS A 176 16.50 -19.79 -12.02
CA LYS A 176 16.53 -21.19 -12.41
C LYS A 176 16.28 -22.14 -11.24
N GLU A 177 16.91 -21.86 -10.09
CA GLU A 177 16.67 -22.63 -8.85
C GLU A 177 15.24 -22.41 -8.35
N MET A 178 14.68 -21.19 -8.45
CA MET A 178 13.31 -20.91 -8.08
C MET A 178 12.33 -21.74 -8.90
N LEU A 179 12.51 -21.83 -10.21
CA LEU A 179 11.69 -22.71 -11.06
C LEU A 179 11.87 -24.19 -10.72
N ALA A 180 13.08 -24.63 -10.40
CA ALA A 180 13.34 -26.01 -9.97
C ALA A 180 12.64 -26.30 -8.63
N SER A 181 12.74 -25.41 -7.66
CA SER A 181 12.03 -25.52 -6.37
C SER A 181 10.51 -25.48 -6.56
N ALA A 182 10.01 -24.65 -7.47
CA ALA A 182 8.59 -24.57 -7.81
C ALA A 182 8.05 -25.91 -8.32
N ARG A 183 8.79 -26.57 -9.21
CA ARG A 183 8.42 -27.91 -9.70
C ARG A 183 8.42 -28.94 -8.58
N ALA A 184 9.45 -28.93 -7.73
CA ALA A 184 9.52 -29.85 -6.59
C ALA A 184 8.35 -29.65 -5.61
N VAL A 185 7.97 -28.40 -5.33
CA VAL A 185 6.76 -28.10 -4.54
C VAL A 185 5.51 -28.63 -5.22
N SER A 186 5.40 -28.45 -6.56
CA SER A 186 4.28 -28.99 -7.32
C SER A 186 4.22 -30.53 -7.27
N ASP A 187 5.37 -31.18 -7.38
CA ASP A 187 5.48 -32.65 -7.30
C ASP A 187 5.18 -33.18 -5.89
N SER A 188 5.31 -32.36 -4.85
CA SER A 188 4.98 -32.73 -3.46
C SER A 188 3.50 -32.64 -3.12
N GLY A 189 2.65 -32.15 -4.05
CA GLY A 189 1.19 -32.12 -3.92
C GLY A 189 0.58 -30.74 -3.63
N LEU A 190 1.37 -29.68 -3.51
CA LEU A 190 0.91 -28.28 -3.47
C LEU A 190 1.18 -27.62 -4.83
N SER A 191 0.44 -26.57 -5.16
CA SER A 191 0.91 -25.67 -6.22
C SER A 191 2.16 -24.91 -5.77
N ALA A 192 2.99 -24.47 -6.71
CA ALA A 192 4.19 -23.72 -6.34
C ALA A 192 3.84 -22.31 -5.83
N PHE A 193 3.04 -21.58 -6.61
CA PHE A 193 2.71 -20.19 -6.36
C PHE A 193 1.21 -19.96 -6.23
N ALA A 194 0.83 -19.18 -5.23
CA ALA A 194 -0.41 -18.42 -5.24
C ALA A 194 -0.20 -17.11 -6.00
N VAL A 195 -1.11 -16.76 -6.91
CA VAL A 195 -1.02 -15.56 -7.76
C VAL A 195 -2.34 -14.78 -7.66
N ALA A 196 -2.26 -13.53 -7.24
CA ALA A 196 -3.40 -12.63 -7.07
C ALA A 196 -3.74 -11.90 -8.39
N GLY A 197 -4.23 -12.61 -9.38
CA GLY A 197 -4.52 -12.04 -10.70
C GLY A 197 -5.77 -11.16 -10.76
N GLU A 198 -6.69 -11.21 -9.76
CA GLU A 198 -7.91 -10.40 -9.77
C GLU A 198 -7.60 -8.91 -9.64
N ASP A 199 -6.64 -8.54 -8.83
CA ASP A 199 -6.33 -7.15 -8.54
C ASP A 199 -5.66 -6.43 -9.72
N GLY A 200 -4.88 -7.16 -10.51
CA GLY A 200 -4.19 -6.65 -11.69
C GLY A 200 -2.83 -6.04 -11.37
N TRP A 201 -2.71 -5.18 -10.35
CA TRP A 201 -1.45 -4.56 -9.93
C TRP A 201 -0.39 -5.59 -9.50
N THR A 202 -0.80 -6.70 -8.91
CA THR A 202 0.10 -7.79 -8.53
C THR A 202 0.82 -8.41 -9.73
N LEU A 203 0.19 -8.38 -10.91
CA LEU A 203 0.78 -8.90 -12.13
C LEU A 203 1.81 -7.93 -12.72
N THR A 204 1.67 -6.62 -12.47
CA THR A 204 2.71 -5.65 -12.85
C THR A 204 3.99 -5.90 -12.06
N ASP A 205 3.87 -6.19 -10.77
CA ASP A 205 5.01 -6.52 -9.90
C ASP A 205 5.80 -7.73 -10.43
N TRP A 206 5.12 -8.79 -10.87
CA TRP A 206 5.77 -9.94 -11.54
C TRP A 206 6.55 -9.53 -12.79
N PHE A 207 5.93 -8.77 -13.67
CA PHE A 207 6.56 -8.29 -14.91
C PHE A 207 7.76 -7.39 -14.60
N GLU A 208 7.58 -6.43 -13.71
CA GLU A 208 8.58 -5.42 -13.37
C GLU A 208 9.84 -6.00 -12.76
N ASN A 209 9.71 -6.98 -11.86
CA ASN A 209 10.87 -7.66 -11.28
C ASN A 209 11.66 -8.46 -12.32
N ILE A 210 10.96 -9.16 -13.21
CA ILE A 210 11.61 -9.86 -14.32
C ILE A 210 12.28 -8.84 -15.25
N TYR A 211 11.58 -7.77 -15.59
CA TYR A 211 12.09 -6.76 -16.52
C TYR A 211 13.28 -6.00 -15.95
N LEU A 212 13.19 -5.51 -14.70
CA LEU A 212 14.31 -4.82 -14.03
C LEU A 212 15.55 -5.72 -13.96
N SER A 213 15.36 -7.01 -13.63
CA SER A 213 16.48 -7.96 -13.58
C SER A 213 17.11 -8.20 -14.95
N GLN A 214 16.32 -8.37 -16.02
CA GLN A 214 16.82 -8.71 -17.35
C GLN A 214 17.32 -7.51 -18.14
N ALA A 215 16.65 -6.37 -18.06
CA ALA A 215 16.91 -5.19 -18.85
C ALA A 215 17.81 -4.17 -18.14
N GLY A 216 17.84 -4.22 -16.81
CA GLY A 216 18.57 -3.29 -15.95
C GLY A 216 17.85 -1.97 -15.70
N PRO A 217 18.36 -1.17 -14.74
CA PRO A 217 17.67 0.02 -14.25
C PRO A 217 17.49 1.10 -15.31
N GLU A 218 18.44 1.31 -16.20
CA GLU A 218 18.35 2.34 -17.25
C GLU A 218 17.16 2.08 -18.19
N LYS A 219 17.03 0.86 -18.71
CA LYS A 219 15.89 0.51 -19.57
C LYS A 219 14.56 0.49 -18.80
N TYR A 220 14.59 0.13 -17.54
CA TYR A 220 13.43 0.22 -16.67
C TYR A 220 12.92 1.65 -16.56
N ASP A 221 13.82 2.60 -16.28
CA ASP A 221 13.50 4.03 -16.20
C ASP A 221 12.97 4.58 -17.53
N GLN A 222 13.60 4.21 -18.65
CA GLN A 222 13.17 4.59 -20.00
C GLN A 222 11.78 4.06 -20.34
N LEU A 223 11.44 2.83 -19.93
CA LEU A 223 10.11 2.25 -20.16
C LEU A 223 9.08 2.94 -19.25
N ALA A 224 9.39 3.15 -17.97
CA ALA A 224 8.54 3.86 -17.02
C ALA A 224 8.21 5.29 -17.50
N ALA A 225 9.14 5.99 -18.15
CA ALA A 225 8.94 7.30 -18.76
C ALA A 225 8.31 7.23 -20.16
N HIS A 226 8.07 6.04 -20.71
CA HIS A 226 7.65 5.81 -22.10
C HIS A 226 8.62 6.44 -23.13
N GLU A 227 9.91 6.54 -22.78
CA GLU A 227 10.98 6.95 -23.70
C GLU A 227 11.34 5.84 -24.68
N ILE A 228 11.15 4.58 -24.28
CA ILE A 228 11.16 3.41 -25.17
C ILE A 228 9.75 2.81 -25.21
N LYS A 229 9.48 2.08 -26.30
CA LYS A 229 8.17 1.49 -26.53
C LYS A 229 8.01 0.18 -25.75
N TRP A 230 6.79 -0.14 -25.37
CA TRP A 230 6.44 -1.46 -24.83
C TRP A 230 6.68 -2.60 -25.85
N THR A 231 6.85 -2.29 -27.12
CA THR A 231 7.27 -3.26 -28.15
C THR A 231 8.79 -3.43 -28.27
N ASP A 232 9.59 -2.80 -27.38
CA ASP A 232 11.05 -3.03 -27.36
C ASP A 232 11.34 -4.54 -27.14
N PRO A 233 12.35 -5.10 -27.80
CA PRO A 233 12.70 -6.53 -27.64
C PRO A 233 12.97 -6.94 -26.19
N SER A 234 13.43 -6.02 -25.31
CA SER A 234 13.62 -6.31 -23.89
C SER A 234 12.31 -6.55 -23.15
N VAL A 235 11.24 -5.85 -23.51
CA VAL A 235 9.88 -6.04 -22.94
C VAL A 235 9.31 -7.38 -23.40
N VAL A 236 9.41 -7.68 -24.70
CA VAL A 236 8.98 -8.98 -25.26
C VAL A 236 9.71 -10.14 -24.59
N LYS A 237 11.03 -9.98 -24.32
CA LYS A 237 11.82 -10.99 -23.60
C LYS A 237 11.29 -11.20 -22.16
N ALA A 238 10.97 -10.14 -21.43
CA ALA A 238 10.43 -10.24 -20.07
C ALA A 238 9.05 -10.89 -20.05
N LEU A 239 8.15 -10.49 -20.96
CA LEU A 239 6.85 -11.14 -21.14
C LEU A 239 7.00 -12.63 -21.51
N THR A 240 7.97 -12.99 -22.36
CA THR A 240 8.26 -14.40 -22.69
C THR A 240 8.66 -15.20 -21.45
N THR A 241 9.50 -14.60 -20.59
CA THR A 241 9.93 -15.23 -19.33
C THR A 241 8.76 -15.41 -18.37
N LEU A 242 7.93 -14.38 -18.20
CA LEU A 242 6.73 -14.41 -17.35
C LEU A 242 5.70 -15.41 -17.92
N GLY A 243 5.48 -15.39 -19.23
CA GLY A 243 4.57 -16.30 -19.91
C GLY A 243 4.96 -17.76 -19.77
N ALA A 244 6.26 -18.06 -19.77
CA ALA A 244 6.76 -19.43 -19.53
C ALA A 244 6.38 -19.93 -18.13
N LEU A 245 6.49 -19.07 -17.09
CA LEU A 245 6.05 -19.40 -15.73
C LEU A 245 4.53 -19.58 -15.66
N PHE A 246 3.76 -18.66 -16.22
CA PHE A 246 2.31 -18.70 -16.17
C PHE A 246 1.69 -19.86 -16.96
N ASN A 247 2.39 -20.37 -17.97
CA ASN A 247 1.92 -21.47 -18.82
C ASN A 247 2.34 -22.85 -18.30
N GLU A 248 3.23 -22.90 -17.32
CA GLU A 248 3.70 -24.18 -16.78
C GLU A 248 2.66 -24.80 -15.84
N LYS A 249 2.16 -25.99 -16.21
CA LYS A 249 1.10 -26.66 -15.45
C LYS A 249 1.55 -27.04 -14.05
N GLY A 250 0.66 -26.83 -13.08
CA GLY A 250 0.88 -27.18 -11.67
C GLY A 250 1.62 -26.11 -10.86
N LEU A 251 2.21 -25.10 -11.50
CA LEU A 251 2.90 -24.06 -10.75
C LEU A 251 1.96 -23.07 -10.06
N ILE A 252 0.79 -22.80 -10.63
CA ILE A 252 -0.15 -21.79 -10.10
C ILE A 252 -1.36 -22.48 -9.45
N ALA A 253 -1.70 -22.06 -8.23
CA ALA A 253 -2.89 -22.52 -7.51
C ALA A 253 -4.16 -22.25 -8.34
N GLY A 254 -4.97 -23.26 -8.56
CA GLY A 254 -6.17 -23.19 -9.41
C GLY A 254 -5.89 -22.88 -10.89
N GLY A 255 -4.62 -22.85 -11.31
CA GLY A 255 -4.18 -22.47 -12.67
C GLY A 255 -4.50 -21.01 -12.98
N GLN A 256 -4.37 -20.61 -14.25
CA GLN A 256 -4.63 -19.23 -14.70
C GLN A 256 -6.05 -18.75 -14.34
N LYS A 257 -7.05 -19.62 -14.44
CA LYS A 257 -8.43 -19.27 -14.11
C LYS A 257 -8.60 -19.01 -12.60
N GLY A 258 -8.00 -19.85 -11.76
CA GLY A 258 -8.02 -19.64 -10.29
C GLY A 258 -7.33 -18.34 -9.93
N ALA A 259 -6.12 -18.12 -10.42
CA ALA A 259 -5.37 -16.88 -10.20
C ALA A 259 -6.16 -15.61 -10.57
N LEU A 260 -6.86 -15.61 -11.70
CA LEU A 260 -7.71 -14.48 -12.13
C LEU A 260 -8.94 -14.23 -11.23
N GLY A 261 -9.28 -15.14 -10.36
CA GLY A 261 -10.34 -15.00 -9.36
C GLY A 261 -9.82 -14.87 -7.93
N THR A 262 -8.50 -14.77 -7.75
CA THR A 262 -7.84 -14.66 -6.45
C THR A 262 -7.33 -13.23 -6.27
N ASP A 263 -7.78 -12.56 -5.20
CA ASP A 263 -7.27 -11.25 -4.76
C ASP A 263 -6.00 -11.40 -3.91
N PHE A 264 -5.36 -10.29 -3.55
CA PHE A 264 -4.12 -10.31 -2.78
C PHE A 264 -4.28 -11.05 -1.42
N PRO A 265 -5.26 -10.74 -0.56
CA PRO A 265 -5.44 -11.49 0.69
C PRO A 265 -5.71 -12.98 0.46
N GLY A 266 -6.47 -13.33 -0.57
CA GLY A 266 -6.74 -14.72 -0.96
C GLY A 266 -5.49 -15.46 -1.40
N SER A 267 -4.54 -14.80 -2.10
CA SER A 267 -3.27 -15.42 -2.44
C SER A 267 -2.40 -15.72 -1.20
N VAL A 268 -2.45 -14.84 -0.20
CA VAL A 268 -1.77 -15.08 1.09
C VAL A 268 -2.45 -16.24 1.86
N GLU A 269 -3.79 -16.32 1.81
CA GLU A 269 -4.55 -17.43 2.39
C GLU A 269 -4.18 -18.78 1.77
N GLN A 270 -4.02 -18.84 0.45
CA GLN A 270 -3.63 -20.06 -0.25
C GLN A 270 -2.25 -20.60 0.18
N VAL A 271 -1.39 -19.79 0.80
CA VAL A 271 -0.09 -20.23 1.33
C VAL A 271 -0.11 -20.38 2.84
N PHE A 272 -0.72 -19.44 3.54
CA PHE A 272 -0.63 -19.31 5.00
C PHE A 272 -1.95 -19.56 5.71
N GLY A 273 -3.02 -19.86 5.00
CA GLY A 273 -4.32 -20.22 5.56
C GLY A 273 -4.34 -21.59 6.26
N PRO A 274 -5.52 -22.00 6.79
CA PRO A 274 -5.66 -23.28 7.46
C PRO A 274 -5.50 -24.48 6.50
N ASP A 275 -5.89 -24.32 5.24
CA ASP A 275 -5.85 -25.37 4.21
C ASP A 275 -5.00 -24.86 3.02
N PRO A 276 -3.67 -24.91 3.09
CA PRO A 276 -2.80 -24.31 2.08
C PRO A 276 -2.90 -25.07 0.75
N GLU A 277 -3.00 -24.31 -0.35
CA GLU A 277 -3.04 -24.80 -1.73
C GLU A 277 -1.71 -24.60 -2.45
N ALA A 278 -0.86 -23.68 -1.96
CA ALA A 278 0.42 -23.32 -2.56
C ALA A 278 1.54 -23.23 -1.51
N GLY A 279 2.78 -23.38 -1.98
CA GLY A 279 3.96 -23.27 -1.11
C GLY A 279 4.54 -21.85 -1.01
N MET A 280 4.27 -21.00 -1.99
CA MET A 280 4.87 -19.65 -2.11
C MET A 280 3.83 -18.64 -2.61
N VAL A 281 4.01 -17.38 -2.20
CA VAL A 281 3.36 -16.20 -2.79
C VAL A 281 4.41 -15.13 -3.04
N TYR A 282 4.43 -14.60 -4.26
CA TYR A 282 5.29 -13.47 -4.58
C TYR A 282 4.50 -12.18 -4.44
N GLU A 283 4.92 -11.33 -3.53
CA GLU A 283 4.43 -9.98 -3.27
C GLU A 283 5.36 -9.22 -2.31
N GLY A 284 4.98 -7.99 -1.91
CA GLY A 284 5.76 -7.13 -1.05
C GLY A 284 5.83 -7.53 0.43
N ASP A 285 6.52 -6.71 1.20
CA ASP A 285 6.69 -6.85 2.66
C ASP A 285 5.35 -6.93 3.43
N PHE A 286 4.29 -6.37 2.87
CA PHE A 286 2.96 -6.33 3.47
C PHE A 286 2.28 -7.71 3.59
N VAL A 287 2.78 -8.74 2.90
CA VAL A 287 2.38 -10.16 3.12
C VAL A 287 2.53 -10.55 4.58
N ALA A 288 3.60 -10.08 5.25
CA ALA A 288 3.83 -10.35 6.67
C ALA A 288 2.65 -9.96 7.56
N GLY A 289 2.05 -8.79 7.31
CA GLY A 289 0.89 -8.31 8.05
C GLY A 289 -0.33 -9.21 7.88
N VAL A 290 -0.62 -9.63 6.66
CA VAL A 290 -1.74 -10.52 6.36
C VAL A 290 -1.52 -11.91 6.96
N ALA A 291 -0.34 -12.51 6.75
CA ALA A 291 0.00 -13.82 7.29
C ALA A 291 -0.10 -13.87 8.82
N LYS A 292 0.39 -12.83 9.51
CA LYS A 292 0.34 -12.70 10.96
C LYS A 292 -1.07 -12.44 11.49
N ASP A 293 -1.73 -11.37 11.00
CA ASP A 293 -2.93 -10.84 11.64
C ASP A 293 -4.22 -11.52 11.19
N GLN A 294 -4.25 -12.13 10.00
CA GLN A 294 -5.41 -12.89 9.53
C GLN A 294 -5.28 -14.39 9.76
N PHE A 295 -4.07 -14.94 9.63
CA PHE A 295 -3.86 -16.38 9.68
C PHE A 295 -3.04 -16.83 10.90
N GLY A 296 -2.63 -15.90 11.79
CA GLY A 296 -1.94 -16.22 13.05
C GLY A 296 -0.54 -16.81 12.87
N ARG A 297 0.14 -16.51 11.74
CA ARG A 297 1.47 -17.05 11.46
C ARG A 297 2.55 -16.27 12.20
N THR A 298 3.54 -16.98 12.70
CA THR A 298 4.76 -16.39 13.26
C THR A 298 5.72 -16.05 12.14
N ILE A 299 5.97 -14.74 11.94
CA ILE A 299 6.90 -14.27 10.91
C ILE A 299 8.34 -14.66 11.31
N GLY A 300 9.05 -15.28 10.38
CA GLY A 300 10.39 -15.85 10.61
C GLY A 300 10.36 -17.36 10.97
N GLU A 301 9.19 -17.93 11.29
CA GLU A 301 9.03 -19.35 11.62
C GLU A 301 8.05 -20.04 10.66
N ASP A 302 6.81 -19.56 10.60
CA ASP A 302 5.75 -20.15 9.75
C ASP A 302 5.69 -19.50 8.37
N ALA A 303 6.12 -18.25 8.27
CA ALA A 303 6.21 -17.44 7.06
C ALA A 303 7.57 -16.77 6.97
N GLU A 304 8.32 -17.08 5.93
CA GLU A 304 9.66 -16.54 5.67
C GLU A 304 9.76 -16.09 4.22
N PHE A 305 10.76 -15.32 3.86
CA PHE A 305 10.94 -14.82 2.51
C PHE A 305 12.35 -15.09 1.96
N PHE A 306 12.45 -15.04 0.65
CA PHE A 306 13.71 -14.84 -0.06
C PHE A 306 13.54 -13.70 -1.09
N PRO A 307 14.61 -12.92 -1.38
CA PRO A 307 14.58 -11.89 -2.39
C PRO A 307 14.23 -12.47 -3.76
N PHE A 308 13.45 -11.76 -4.57
CA PHE A 308 13.20 -12.16 -5.96
C PHE A 308 14.55 -12.36 -6.66
N PRO A 309 14.82 -13.55 -7.20
CA PRO A 309 16.17 -13.88 -7.65
C PRO A 309 16.50 -13.24 -9.00
N ALA A 310 17.78 -13.07 -9.27
CA ALA A 310 18.27 -12.61 -10.56
C ALA A 310 17.84 -13.54 -11.69
N VAL A 311 17.27 -12.95 -12.73
CA VAL A 311 16.82 -13.63 -13.95
C VAL A 311 17.95 -13.64 -14.97
N ASP A 312 18.25 -14.79 -15.54
CA ASP A 312 19.40 -15.01 -16.45
C ASP A 312 20.73 -14.58 -15.83
N SER A 313 21.44 -13.68 -16.53
CA SER A 313 22.69 -13.05 -16.07
C SER A 313 22.47 -11.67 -15.43
N GLY A 314 21.22 -11.29 -15.19
CA GLY A 314 20.87 -10.01 -14.55
C GLY A 314 21.25 -9.93 -13.07
N ARG A 315 20.81 -8.87 -12.42
CA ARG A 315 20.95 -8.68 -10.97
C ARG A 315 19.61 -9.00 -10.28
N ALA A 316 19.66 -9.36 -9.01
CA ALA A 316 18.46 -9.42 -8.20
C ALA A 316 17.80 -8.03 -8.20
N PRO A 317 16.50 -7.94 -8.57
CA PRO A 317 15.81 -6.67 -8.63
C PRO A 317 15.43 -6.20 -7.24
N VAL A 318 15.27 -4.87 -7.09
CA VAL A 318 14.57 -4.27 -5.94
C VAL A 318 13.57 -3.26 -6.51
N VAL A 319 12.34 -3.71 -6.65
CA VAL A 319 11.20 -2.84 -6.96
C VAL A 319 10.63 -2.35 -5.65
N SER A 320 10.46 -1.05 -5.51
CA SER A 320 9.84 -0.40 -4.36
C SER A 320 8.50 0.20 -4.77
N GLY A 321 7.63 0.34 -3.83
CA GLY A 321 6.40 1.11 -3.94
C GLY A 321 6.20 1.96 -2.69
N GLY A 322 5.02 2.51 -2.53
CA GLY A 322 4.71 3.25 -1.31
C GLY A 322 3.37 3.95 -1.38
N ASP A 323 2.94 4.46 -0.23
CA ASP A 323 1.66 5.15 -0.10
C ASP A 323 1.86 6.60 0.36
N ALA A 324 1.33 7.54 -0.41
CA ALA A 324 1.37 8.96 -0.11
C ALA A 324 0.09 9.44 0.57
N ALA A 325 0.22 10.16 1.68
CA ALA A 325 -0.87 10.93 2.26
C ALA A 325 -0.99 12.28 1.54
N VAL A 326 -2.16 12.57 0.97
CA VAL A 326 -2.47 13.84 0.30
C VAL A 326 -3.64 14.54 1.00
N VAL A 327 -3.61 15.87 1.04
CA VAL A 327 -4.69 16.69 1.61
C VAL A 327 -5.61 17.13 0.47
N LEU A 328 -6.91 16.77 0.56
CA LEU A 328 -7.89 17.17 -0.45
C LEU A 328 -8.30 18.62 -0.21
N LYS A 329 -8.32 19.43 -1.29
CA LYS A 329 -8.64 20.87 -1.23
C LYS A 329 -10.04 21.13 -0.66
N ASP A 330 -11.01 20.29 -1.04
CA ASP A 330 -12.42 20.45 -0.67
C ASP A 330 -12.81 19.55 0.52
N GLY A 331 -11.84 18.98 1.25
CA GLY A 331 -12.07 18.30 2.53
C GLY A 331 -12.57 19.25 3.61
N GLY A 332 -13.45 18.77 4.47
CA GLY A 332 -14.15 19.59 5.47
C GLY A 332 -13.26 20.09 6.62
N ASN A 333 -12.15 19.39 6.91
CA ASN A 333 -11.25 19.70 8.03
C ASN A 333 -9.79 19.85 7.59
N GLN A 334 -9.48 20.97 6.96
CA GLN A 334 -8.14 21.28 6.44
C GLN A 334 -7.05 21.32 7.52
N LYS A 335 -7.39 21.82 8.71
CA LYS A 335 -6.46 21.89 9.85
C LYS A 335 -6.12 20.49 10.36
N GLY A 336 -7.13 19.66 10.54
CA GLY A 336 -6.96 18.28 11.00
C GLY A 336 -6.23 17.42 9.98
N ALA A 337 -6.55 17.58 8.68
CA ALA A 337 -5.89 16.89 7.59
C ALA A 337 -4.38 17.18 7.55
N MET A 338 -4.00 18.46 7.59
CA MET A 338 -2.60 18.85 7.58
C MET A 338 -1.85 18.35 8.81
N ALA A 339 -2.47 18.44 10.00
CA ALA A 339 -1.89 17.91 11.24
C ALA A 339 -1.70 16.38 11.19
N LEU A 340 -2.61 15.64 10.54
CA LEU A 340 -2.42 14.20 10.35
C LEU A 340 -1.23 13.91 9.43
N VAL A 341 -1.10 14.62 8.31
CA VAL A 341 0.05 14.45 7.39
C VAL A 341 1.37 14.80 8.11
N GLU A 342 1.40 15.88 8.88
CA GLU A 342 2.57 16.23 9.70
C GLU A 342 2.92 15.14 10.73
N PHE A 343 1.92 14.53 11.36
CA PHE A 343 2.13 13.40 12.27
C PHE A 343 2.69 12.17 11.54
N LEU A 344 2.13 11.83 10.38
CA LEU A 344 2.61 10.69 9.56
C LEU A 344 4.07 10.87 9.12
N ALA A 345 4.56 12.11 8.99
CA ALA A 345 5.96 12.40 8.66
C ALA A 345 6.95 12.11 9.81
N THR A 346 6.45 11.77 11.01
CA THR A 346 7.31 11.58 12.19
C THR A 346 7.80 10.14 12.36
N PRO A 347 8.99 9.92 12.95
CA PRO A 347 9.44 8.57 13.36
C PRO A 347 8.50 7.91 14.38
N GLU A 348 7.76 8.70 15.18
CA GLU A 348 6.74 8.20 16.11
C GLU A 348 5.63 7.44 15.39
N ALA A 349 5.04 8.05 14.35
CA ALA A 349 4.00 7.43 13.55
C ALA A 349 4.51 6.15 12.83
N ALA A 350 5.71 6.23 12.23
CA ALA A 350 6.35 5.11 11.59
C ALA A 350 6.62 3.95 12.58
N GLY A 351 7.07 4.27 13.81
CA GLY A 351 7.32 3.28 14.86
C GLY A 351 6.07 2.49 15.27
N VAL A 352 4.93 3.15 15.36
CA VAL A 352 3.66 2.48 15.71
C VAL A 352 3.30 1.38 14.70
N TRP A 353 3.49 1.65 13.41
CA TRP A 353 3.18 0.63 12.39
C TRP A 353 4.29 -0.42 12.29
N ALA A 354 5.56 -0.02 12.39
CA ALA A 354 6.68 -0.96 12.39
C ALA A 354 6.55 -2.03 13.49
N GLU A 355 6.14 -1.63 14.70
CA GLU A 355 5.85 -2.56 15.81
C GLU A 355 4.65 -3.48 15.52
N ALA A 356 3.67 -3.02 14.76
CA ALA A 356 2.50 -3.81 14.36
C ALA A 356 2.84 -4.87 13.31
N GLY A 357 3.77 -4.59 12.39
CA GLY A 357 4.21 -5.50 11.31
C GLY A 357 3.57 -5.20 9.95
N GLY A 358 4.11 -5.80 8.89
CA GLY A 358 3.66 -5.61 7.51
C GLY A 358 3.85 -4.18 7.00
N PHE A 359 4.96 -3.55 7.35
CA PHE A 359 5.23 -2.14 7.07
C PHE A 359 6.72 -1.91 6.90
N VAL A 360 7.08 -1.19 5.86
CA VAL A 360 8.43 -0.63 5.67
C VAL A 360 8.32 0.88 5.62
N SER A 361 9.21 1.56 6.35
CA SER A 361 9.21 3.01 6.44
C SER A 361 10.26 3.63 5.54
N PRO A 362 9.90 4.67 4.74
CA PRO A 362 10.89 5.50 4.06
C PRO A 362 11.52 6.57 4.97
N ASN A 363 11.08 6.66 6.23
CA ASN A 363 11.59 7.61 7.21
C ASN A 363 12.97 7.16 7.74
N THR A 364 14.02 7.85 7.36
CA THR A 364 15.42 7.55 7.72
C THR A 364 15.74 7.72 9.21
N LYS A 365 14.83 8.27 9.99
CA LYS A 365 14.97 8.47 11.44
C LYS A 365 14.26 7.39 12.26
N LEU A 366 13.56 6.45 11.59
CA LEU A 366 13.01 5.31 12.29
C LEU A 366 14.14 4.40 12.78
N ASP A 367 14.13 4.08 14.06
CA ASP A 367 15.00 3.04 14.62
C ASP A 367 14.53 1.66 14.14
N LEU A 368 15.40 0.93 13.46
CA LEU A 368 15.11 -0.42 12.94
C LEU A 368 14.77 -1.42 14.06
N ALA A 369 15.17 -1.16 15.30
CA ALA A 369 14.77 -1.96 16.47
C ALA A 369 13.27 -1.89 16.77
N LYS A 370 12.53 -0.95 16.15
CA LYS A 370 11.07 -0.84 16.24
C LYS A 370 10.31 -1.88 15.42
N TYR A 371 10.95 -2.51 14.45
CA TYR A 371 10.30 -3.60 13.72
C TYR A 371 10.03 -4.79 14.64
N GLY A 372 8.80 -5.28 14.63
CA GLY A 372 8.30 -6.30 15.54
C GLY A 372 8.89 -7.69 15.36
N ASP A 373 9.56 -7.94 14.21
CA ASP A 373 10.24 -9.20 13.89
C ASP A 373 11.48 -8.97 13.04
N ASP A 374 12.40 -9.95 13.08
CA ASP A 374 13.68 -9.89 12.38
C ASP A 374 13.54 -10.00 10.86
N THR A 375 12.51 -10.69 10.37
CA THR A 375 12.24 -10.87 8.95
C THR A 375 11.85 -9.55 8.30
N THR A 376 10.87 -8.84 8.87
CA THR A 376 10.46 -7.52 8.39
C THR A 376 11.62 -6.51 8.51
N ARG A 377 12.42 -6.58 9.60
CA ARG A 377 13.61 -5.74 9.74
C ARG A 377 14.64 -5.98 8.64
N ARG A 378 14.89 -7.25 8.26
CA ARG A 378 15.79 -7.60 7.14
C ARG A 378 15.27 -7.09 5.80
N ILE A 379 13.96 -7.13 5.57
CA ILE A 379 13.33 -6.57 4.37
C ILE A 379 13.54 -5.05 4.33
N ALA A 380 13.26 -4.34 5.42
CA ALA A 380 13.47 -2.90 5.50
C ALA A 380 14.95 -2.53 5.27
N GLN A 381 15.90 -3.27 5.89
CA GLN A 381 17.31 -3.06 5.68
C GLN A 381 17.71 -3.30 4.21
N SER A 382 17.18 -4.34 3.56
CA SER A 382 17.51 -4.63 2.16
C SER A 382 17.04 -3.54 1.20
N LEU A 383 15.91 -2.88 1.48
CA LEU A 383 15.46 -1.72 0.71
C LEU A 383 16.39 -0.51 0.91
N ILE A 384 16.87 -0.28 2.14
CA ILE A 384 17.84 0.78 2.43
C ILE A 384 19.16 0.48 1.71
N ASP A 385 19.66 -0.75 1.78
CA ASP A 385 20.94 -1.18 1.18
C ASP A 385 20.89 -1.12 -0.35
N ALA A 386 19.72 -1.29 -0.96
CA ALA A 386 19.56 -1.17 -2.40
C ALA A 386 19.84 0.25 -2.91
N GLY A 387 19.53 1.27 -2.11
CA GLY A 387 19.81 2.67 -2.45
C GLY A 387 19.41 3.02 -3.88
N ASP A 388 20.37 3.57 -4.64
CA ASP A 388 20.14 3.99 -6.05
C ASP A 388 19.91 2.83 -7.03
N SER A 389 20.05 1.57 -6.60
CA SER A 389 19.72 0.41 -7.44
C SER A 389 18.24 0.01 -7.36
N ALA A 390 17.53 0.45 -6.34
CA ALA A 390 16.08 0.27 -6.26
C ALA A 390 15.36 1.12 -7.31
N ARG A 391 14.23 0.61 -7.80
CA ARG A 391 13.33 1.36 -8.68
C ARG A 391 11.93 1.37 -8.10
N PHE A 392 11.28 2.53 -8.22
CA PHE A 392 9.88 2.62 -7.86
C PHE A 392 9.05 1.86 -8.89
N ASP A 393 7.99 1.22 -8.46
CA ASP A 393 7.00 0.53 -9.28
C ASP A 393 6.62 1.37 -10.51
N MET A 394 6.80 0.79 -11.69
CA MET A 394 6.62 1.46 -12.97
C MET A 394 5.14 1.77 -13.21
N SER A 395 4.27 0.84 -12.86
CA SER A 395 2.83 1.01 -13.03
C SER A 395 2.30 2.14 -12.14
N ASP A 396 2.81 2.27 -10.92
CA ASP A 396 2.46 3.33 -9.99
C ASP A 396 2.96 4.72 -10.45
N GLN A 397 4.06 4.77 -11.22
CA GLN A 397 4.58 6.00 -11.82
C GLN A 397 3.81 6.41 -13.08
N ALA A 398 3.23 5.46 -13.78
CA ALA A 398 2.56 5.69 -15.05
C ALA A 398 1.31 6.58 -14.89
N PRO A 399 0.85 7.26 -15.97
CA PRO A 399 -0.43 7.94 -15.96
C PRO A 399 -1.54 7.03 -15.46
N ALA A 400 -2.46 7.56 -14.62
CA ALA A 400 -3.52 6.78 -13.96
C ALA A 400 -4.35 5.92 -14.94
N ALA A 401 -4.53 6.38 -16.17
CA ALA A 401 -5.26 5.64 -17.22
C ALA A 401 -4.50 4.39 -17.70
N PHE A 402 -3.19 4.28 -17.46
CA PHE A 402 -2.37 3.13 -17.84
C PHE A 402 -2.04 2.24 -16.64
N GLY A 403 -1.45 2.79 -15.59
CA GLY A 403 -0.93 2.02 -14.45
C GLY A 403 -1.68 2.17 -13.13
N GLY A 404 -2.76 2.97 -13.05
CA GLY A 404 -3.39 3.29 -11.76
C GLY A 404 -4.92 3.14 -11.70
N THR A 405 -5.54 2.39 -12.63
CA THR A 405 -6.99 2.23 -12.68
C THR A 405 -7.38 0.78 -12.94
N LYS A 406 -8.03 0.14 -11.95
CA LYS A 406 -8.49 -1.26 -12.04
C LYS A 406 -9.36 -1.47 -13.29
N GLY A 407 -9.09 -2.54 -14.01
CA GLY A 407 -9.84 -2.96 -15.20
C GLY A 407 -9.46 -2.24 -16.50
N THR A 408 -8.40 -1.42 -16.50
CA THR A 408 -7.89 -0.73 -17.69
C THR A 408 -6.37 -0.83 -17.77
N GLY A 409 -5.79 -0.34 -18.86
CA GLY A 409 -4.35 -0.17 -19.04
C GLY A 409 -3.54 -1.45 -18.81
N GLU A 410 -2.40 -1.30 -18.18
CA GLU A 410 -1.44 -2.36 -17.91
C GLU A 410 -2.04 -3.49 -17.06
N TRP A 411 -2.74 -3.16 -15.98
CA TRP A 411 -3.36 -4.14 -15.09
C TRP A 411 -4.29 -5.09 -15.85
N LYS A 412 -5.17 -4.52 -16.68
CA LYS A 412 -6.09 -5.34 -17.49
C LYS A 412 -5.37 -6.16 -18.56
N LEU A 413 -4.36 -5.58 -19.20
CA LEU A 413 -3.63 -6.26 -20.26
C LEU A 413 -2.77 -7.39 -19.73
N LEU A 414 -2.21 -7.28 -18.52
CA LEU A 414 -1.50 -8.36 -17.85
C LEU A 414 -2.45 -9.44 -17.33
N GLN A 415 -3.69 -9.10 -16.90
CA GLN A 415 -4.73 -10.10 -16.63
C GLN A 415 -5.10 -10.88 -17.89
N ASP A 416 -5.19 -10.21 -19.05
CA ASP A 416 -5.44 -10.88 -20.31
C ASP A 416 -4.25 -11.76 -20.73
N PHE A 417 -3.02 -11.31 -20.45
CA PHE A 417 -1.82 -12.11 -20.64
C PHE A 417 -1.76 -13.32 -19.71
N LEU A 418 -2.12 -13.18 -18.42
CA LEU A 418 -2.22 -14.34 -17.52
C LEU A 418 -3.24 -15.36 -18.04
N ARG A 419 -4.36 -14.91 -18.61
CA ARG A 419 -5.38 -15.80 -19.18
C ARG A 419 -4.86 -16.59 -20.37
N ASP A 420 -4.06 -15.98 -21.24
CA ASP A 420 -3.43 -16.59 -22.40
C ASP A 420 -2.03 -16.02 -22.62
N PRO A 421 -1.00 -16.62 -22.01
CA PRO A 421 0.39 -16.14 -22.10
C PRO A 421 1.13 -16.61 -23.37
N SER A 422 0.41 -17.09 -24.39
CA SER A 422 1.02 -17.71 -25.56
C SER A 422 1.63 -16.72 -26.56
N ASP A 423 1.23 -15.43 -26.52
CA ASP A 423 1.67 -14.41 -27.47
C ASP A 423 2.19 -13.13 -26.78
N PRO A 424 3.47 -13.14 -26.34
CA PRO A 424 4.12 -11.98 -25.73
C PRO A 424 4.20 -10.78 -26.66
N GLU A 425 4.42 -10.98 -27.97
CA GLU A 425 4.54 -9.89 -28.94
C GLU A 425 3.22 -9.15 -29.14
N ALA A 426 2.11 -9.89 -29.30
CA ALA A 426 0.78 -9.26 -29.37
C ALA A 426 0.42 -8.53 -28.05
N THR A 427 0.84 -9.07 -26.91
CA THR A 427 0.64 -8.41 -25.61
C THR A 427 1.44 -7.11 -25.52
N ALA A 428 2.72 -7.11 -25.90
CA ALA A 428 3.55 -5.94 -26.02
C ALA A 428 2.93 -4.86 -26.92
N GLY A 429 2.36 -5.27 -28.05
CA GLY A 429 1.65 -4.38 -28.98
C GLY A 429 0.40 -3.72 -28.35
N ARG A 430 -0.37 -4.47 -27.55
CA ARG A 430 -1.54 -3.93 -26.84
C ARG A 430 -1.12 -2.98 -25.71
N LEU A 431 -0.06 -3.32 -24.97
CA LEU A 431 0.52 -2.46 -23.93
C LEU A 431 1.00 -1.14 -24.53
N GLU A 432 1.73 -1.18 -25.66
CA GLU A 432 2.18 0.02 -26.38
C GLU A 432 1.00 0.90 -26.81
N ALA A 433 -0.04 0.32 -27.38
CA ALA A 433 -1.20 1.09 -27.82
C ALA A 433 -1.92 1.80 -26.65
N ALA A 434 -1.98 1.15 -25.48
CA ALA A 434 -2.57 1.75 -24.28
C ALA A 434 -1.64 2.82 -23.66
N ALA A 435 -0.33 2.54 -23.55
CA ALA A 435 0.65 3.48 -23.04
C ALA A 435 0.73 4.74 -23.91
N ALA A 436 0.87 4.60 -25.22
CA ALA A 436 0.95 5.73 -26.15
C ALA A 436 -0.25 6.67 -26.02
N LYS A 437 -1.44 6.13 -25.76
CA LYS A 437 -2.63 6.95 -25.52
C LYS A 437 -2.59 7.66 -24.16
N ALA A 438 -2.14 6.98 -23.12
CA ALA A 438 -2.15 7.53 -21.75
C ALA A 438 -1.07 8.60 -21.53
N TYR A 439 0.12 8.43 -22.13
CA TYR A 439 1.23 9.37 -21.99
C TYR A 439 1.11 10.63 -22.86
N GLN A 440 0.17 10.68 -23.81
CA GLN A 440 -0.13 11.88 -24.63
C GLN A 440 -1.17 12.81 -23.96
N GLY A 441 -1.85 12.40 -22.94
CA GLY A 441 -2.87 13.16 -22.19
C GLY A 441 -2.31 13.79 -20.97
#